data_56d5754cf44cf36719f034706c063134
#
_entry.id   56d5754cf44cf36719f034706c063134
#
_cell.length_a   1.000
_cell.length_b   1.000
_cell.length_c   1.000
_cell.angle_alpha   90.00
_cell.angle_beta   90.00
_cell.angle_gamma   90.00
#
_symmetry.space_group_name_H-M   'P 1'
#
loop_
_entity.id
_entity.type
_entity.pdbx_description
1 polymer ?
#
loop_
_entity_poly.entity_id
_entity_poly.type
_entity_poly.pdbx_seq_one_letter_code
_entity_poly.pdbx_strand_id
1 'polypeptide(L)'
;MGRVSAVVFDCDGVLTDNGSSWQNIHRKFGTDTADDGSHKKTLELFLEGGITEEEFVEHDIRLWKSVKPEIHRDDIMRCYSGIGLMEGARDVVEELHRRGVYVAIVSSLAWLI
;
A
#
# COMPACT_ATOMS: atom_id res chain seq x y z
N MET A 1 33.79 5.69 10.63
CA MET A 1 32.34 5.85 10.48
C MET A 1 31.94 5.71 9.02
N GLY A 2 30.97 4.88 8.75
CA GLY A 2 30.49 4.66 7.40
C GLY A 2 29.70 5.86 6.88
N ARG A 3 29.77 6.08 5.58
CA ARG A 3 28.89 7.01 4.87
C ARG A 3 27.64 6.26 4.44
N VAL A 4 26.49 6.93 4.53
CA VAL A 4 25.26 6.45 3.93
C VAL A 4 25.33 6.71 2.43
N SER A 5 25.33 5.66 1.63
CA SER A 5 25.39 5.76 0.16
C SER A 5 24.05 5.47 -0.51
N ALA A 6 23.10 4.88 0.23
CA ALA A 6 21.77 4.58 -0.26
C ALA A 6 20.76 4.66 0.87
N VAL A 7 19.54 5.10 0.55
CA VAL A 7 18.40 5.12 1.45
C VAL A 7 17.24 4.43 0.75
N VAL A 8 16.60 3.48 1.44
CA VAL A 8 15.43 2.77 0.95
C VAL A 8 14.24 3.19 1.80
N PHE A 9 13.21 3.72 1.14
CA PHE A 9 11.99 4.16 1.80
C PHE A 9 10.88 3.12 1.63
N ASP A 10 10.06 2.98 2.67
CA ASP A 10 8.71 2.48 2.49
C ASP A 10 7.87 3.57 1.81
N CYS A 11 6.75 3.21 1.23
CA CYS A 11 5.88 4.15 0.53
C CYS A 11 4.74 4.63 1.42
N ASP A 12 3.83 3.72 1.79
CA ASP A 12 2.62 4.06 2.53
C ASP A 12 2.92 4.60 3.93
N GLY A 13 2.41 5.79 4.21
CA GLY A 13 2.60 6.44 5.51
C GLY A 13 4.00 6.97 5.77
N VAL A 14 4.92 6.83 4.82
CA VAL A 14 6.30 7.33 4.90
C VAL A 14 6.51 8.42 3.85
N LEU A 15 6.45 8.09 2.57
CA LEU A 15 6.53 9.08 1.49
C LEU A 15 5.16 9.66 1.15
N THR A 16 4.12 8.90 1.39
CA THR A 16 2.73 9.31 1.16
C THR A 16 2.04 9.59 2.49
N ASP A 17 1.01 10.44 2.45
CA ASP A 17 0.26 10.88 3.63
C ASP A 17 -0.90 9.96 4.02
N ASN A 18 -1.05 8.83 3.33
CA ASN A 18 -2.03 7.81 3.68
C ASN A 18 -1.42 6.77 4.61
N GLY A 19 -2.26 6.10 5.41
CA GLY A 19 -1.79 5.03 6.28
C GLY A 19 -1.51 3.73 5.53
N SER A 20 -2.37 3.39 4.56
CA SER A 20 -2.25 2.16 3.78
C SER A 20 -3.00 2.32 2.46
N SER A 21 -2.32 2.07 1.35
CA SER A 21 -2.95 2.09 0.03
C SER A 21 -3.95 0.93 -0.13
N TRP A 22 -3.67 -0.21 0.49
CA TRP A 22 -4.59 -1.35 0.50
C TRP A 22 -5.90 -1.01 1.20
N GLN A 23 -5.81 -0.32 2.34
CA GLN A 23 -6.98 0.15 3.07
C GLN A 23 -7.79 1.16 2.26
N ASN A 24 -7.15 1.98 1.45
CA ASN A 24 -7.84 2.91 0.57
C ASN A 24 -8.74 2.20 -0.43
N ILE A 25 -8.30 1.07 -0.97
CA ILE A 25 -9.11 0.25 -1.88
C ILE A 25 -10.35 -0.26 -1.15
N HIS A 26 -10.17 -0.82 0.05
CA HIS A 26 -11.29 -1.29 0.85
C HIS A 26 -12.30 -0.19 1.17
N ARG A 27 -11.83 1.01 1.51
CA ARG A 27 -12.71 2.15 1.77
C ARG A 27 -13.54 2.55 0.55
N LYS A 28 -12.91 2.58 -0.61
CA LYS A 28 -13.59 2.95 -1.87
C LYS A 28 -14.64 1.91 -2.27
N PHE A 29 -14.38 0.64 -2.01
CA PHE A 29 -15.33 -0.45 -2.30
C PHE A 29 -16.31 -0.71 -1.16
N GLY A 30 -16.13 -0.07 0.01
CA GLY A 30 -16.97 -0.29 1.18
C GLY A 30 -16.75 -1.64 1.84
N THR A 31 -15.62 -2.28 1.60
CA THR A 31 -15.26 -3.60 2.16
C THR A 31 -14.42 -3.51 3.43
N ASP A 32 -14.19 -2.30 3.94
CA ASP A 32 -13.46 -2.05 5.18
C ASP A 32 -14.37 -2.04 6.42
N THR A 33 -15.67 -2.22 6.21
CA THR A 33 -16.64 -2.17 7.32
C THR A 33 -16.40 -3.29 8.32
N ALA A 34 -16.44 -2.94 9.58
CA ALA A 34 -16.18 -3.87 10.67
C ALA A 34 -17.27 -4.94 10.85
N ASP A 35 -18.40 -4.79 10.18
CA ASP A 35 -19.59 -5.60 10.44
C ASP A 35 -19.42 -7.09 10.10
N ASP A 36 -18.71 -7.41 9.01
CA ASP A 36 -18.41 -8.82 8.72
C ASP A 36 -17.02 -9.25 9.19
N GLY A 37 -16.12 -8.30 9.46
CA GLY A 37 -14.77 -8.55 9.94
C GLY A 37 -13.89 -9.34 8.99
N SER A 38 -14.33 -9.58 7.77
CA SER A 38 -13.68 -10.50 6.83
C SER A 38 -12.26 -10.09 6.48
N HIS A 39 -12.05 -8.84 6.07
CA HIS A 39 -10.72 -8.34 5.76
C HIS A 39 -9.81 -8.37 7.01
N LYS A 40 -10.31 -7.93 8.14
CA LYS A 40 -9.54 -7.91 9.39
C LYS A 40 -9.12 -9.32 9.81
N LYS A 41 -10.04 -10.28 9.76
CA LYS A 41 -9.76 -11.68 10.10
C LYS A 41 -8.69 -12.28 9.19
N THR A 42 -8.80 -12.00 7.90
CA THR A 42 -7.84 -12.51 6.91
C THR A 42 -6.46 -11.89 7.10
N LEU A 43 -6.42 -10.59 7.40
CA LEU A 43 -5.17 -9.89 7.73
C LEU A 43 -4.51 -10.50 8.98
N GLU A 44 -5.28 -10.76 10.01
CA GLU A 44 -4.78 -11.41 11.24
C GLU A 44 -4.19 -12.77 10.93
N LEU A 45 -4.90 -13.60 10.14
CA LEU A 45 -4.39 -14.91 9.72
C LEU A 45 -3.09 -14.81 8.93
N PHE A 46 -2.99 -13.85 8.02
CA PHE A 46 -1.78 -13.61 7.25
C PHE A 46 -0.61 -13.21 8.15
N LEU A 47 -0.83 -12.28 9.08
CA LEU A 47 0.21 -11.81 10.00
C LEU A 47 0.67 -12.91 10.96
N GLU A 48 -0.19 -13.84 11.31
CA GLU A 48 0.12 -14.99 12.16
C GLU A 48 0.77 -16.14 11.38
N GLY A 49 0.87 -16.04 10.05
CA GLY A 49 1.42 -17.07 9.19
C GLY A 49 0.44 -18.21 8.87
N GLY A 50 -0.85 -18.02 9.16
CA GLY A 50 -1.89 -19.03 8.91
C GLY A 50 -2.29 -19.18 7.46
N ILE A 51 -2.05 -18.14 6.65
CA ILE A 51 -2.29 -18.15 5.20
C ILE A 51 -1.12 -17.51 4.48
N THR A 52 -0.97 -17.80 3.20
CA THR A 52 0.06 -17.19 2.35
C THR A 52 -0.35 -15.78 1.92
N GLU A 53 0.61 -15.00 1.43
CA GLU A 53 0.33 -13.70 0.84
C GLU A 53 -0.63 -13.81 -0.35
N GLU A 54 -0.45 -14.82 -1.19
CA GLU A 54 -1.35 -15.08 -2.32
C GLU A 54 -2.78 -15.32 -1.86
N GLU A 55 -2.97 -16.16 -0.86
CA GLU A 55 -4.29 -16.42 -0.29
C GLU A 55 -4.94 -15.18 0.29
N PHE A 56 -4.15 -14.36 0.97
CA PHE A 56 -4.61 -13.06 1.50
C PHE A 56 -5.08 -12.13 0.37
N VAL A 57 -4.27 -11.97 -0.66
CA VAL A 57 -4.59 -11.12 -1.81
C VAL A 57 -5.81 -11.62 -2.57
N GLU A 58 -5.90 -12.92 -2.82
CA GLU A 58 -7.06 -13.53 -3.49
C GLU A 58 -8.35 -13.30 -2.71
N HIS A 59 -8.29 -13.42 -1.39
CA HIS A 59 -9.45 -13.17 -0.53
C HIS A 59 -9.94 -11.73 -0.70
N ASP A 60 -9.06 -10.76 -0.66
CA ASP A 60 -9.43 -9.35 -0.76
C ASP A 60 -9.94 -9.00 -2.16
N ILE A 61 -9.33 -9.57 -3.20
CA ILE A 61 -9.83 -9.41 -4.58
C ILE A 61 -11.26 -9.95 -4.71
N ARG A 62 -11.55 -11.08 -4.10
CA ARG A 62 -12.93 -11.63 -4.08
C ARG A 62 -13.91 -10.70 -3.39
N LEU A 63 -13.48 -10.06 -2.29
CA LEU A 63 -14.30 -9.06 -1.62
C LEU A 63 -14.62 -7.89 -2.57
N TRP A 64 -13.63 -7.38 -3.27
CA TRP A 64 -13.84 -6.27 -4.22
C TRP A 64 -14.73 -6.70 -5.38
N LYS A 65 -14.56 -7.92 -5.88
CA LYS A 65 -15.41 -8.48 -6.94
C LYS A 65 -16.85 -8.69 -6.49
N SER A 66 -17.10 -8.88 -5.20
CA SER A 66 -18.47 -8.96 -4.69
C SER A 66 -19.20 -7.63 -4.83
N VAL A 67 -18.47 -6.51 -4.82
CA VAL A 67 -19.02 -5.16 -5.01
C VAL A 67 -19.04 -4.80 -6.50
N LYS A 68 -17.97 -5.13 -7.23
CA LYS A 68 -17.82 -4.87 -8.66
C LYS A 68 -17.32 -6.13 -9.37
N PRO A 69 -18.23 -6.99 -9.90
CA PRO A 69 -17.84 -8.26 -10.52
C PRO A 69 -16.87 -8.12 -11.69
N GLU A 70 -16.95 -7.03 -12.45
CA GLU A 70 -16.07 -6.72 -13.56
C GLU A 70 -14.99 -5.71 -13.17
N ILE A 71 -14.29 -6.00 -12.07
CA ILE A 71 -13.23 -5.13 -11.60
C ILE A 71 -12.03 -5.15 -12.56
N HIS A 72 -11.52 -3.98 -12.88
CA HIS A 72 -10.33 -3.79 -13.71
C HIS A 72 -9.22 -3.13 -12.89
N ARG A 73 -7.99 -3.27 -13.35
CA ARG A 73 -6.83 -2.60 -12.75
C ARG A 73 -7.07 -1.09 -12.57
N ASP A 74 -7.71 -0.44 -13.54
CA ASP A 74 -7.98 0.99 -13.48
C ASP A 74 -8.90 1.38 -12.33
N ASP A 75 -9.79 0.49 -11.91
CA ASP A 75 -10.67 0.71 -10.77
C ASP A 75 -9.84 0.79 -9.47
N ILE A 76 -8.83 -0.07 -9.37
CA ILE A 76 -7.90 -0.06 -8.23
C ILE A 76 -7.04 1.20 -8.27
N MET A 77 -6.53 1.56 -9.42
CA MET A 77 -5.69 2.76 -9.59
C MET A 77 -6.45 4.04 -9.20
N ARG A 78 -7.75 4.11 -9.49
CA ARG A 78 -8.59 5.25 -9.07
C ARG A 78 -8.72 5.37 -7.56
N CYS A 79 -8.57 4.27 -6.83
CA CYS A 79 -8.63 4.29 -5.37
C CYS A 79 -7.47 5.08 -4.75
N TYR A 80 -6.40 5.30 -5.51
CA TYR A 80 -5.23 6.07 -5.08
C TYR A 80 -5.37 7.57 -5.36
N SER A 81 -6.44 7.98 -6.00
CA SER A 81 -6.71 9.38 -6.25
C SER A 81 -6.84 10.15 -4.94
N GLY A 82 -6.16 11.28 -4.85
CA GLY A 82 -6.17 12.11 -3.65
C GLY A 82 -5.11 11.76 -2.60
N ILE A 83 -4.31 10.72 -2.82
CA ILE A 83 -3.15 10.45 -1.97
C ILE A 83 -2.07 11.49 -2.28
N GLY A 84 -1.61 12.19 -1.26
CA GLY A 84 -0.57 13.19 -1.37
C GLY A 84 0.77 12.70 -0.84
N LEU A 85 1.79 13.54 -0.96
CA LEU A 85 3.08 13.28 -0.36
C LEU A 85 3.04 13.65 1.13
N MET A 86 3.77 12.89 1.94
CA MET A 86 4.03 13.26 3.32
C MET A 86 4.73 14.61 3.35
N GLU A 87 4.37 15.46 4.31
CA GLU A 87 5.02 16.76 4.48
C GLU A 87 6.53 16.57 4.64
N GLY A 88 7.30 17.29 3.83
CA GLY A 88 8.75 17.20 3.83
C GLY A 88 9.36 16.07 3.00
N ALA A 89 8.56 15.14 2.48
CA ALA A 89 9.07 13.99 1.73
C ALA A 89 9.87 14.43 0.49
N ARG A 90 9.33 15.36 -0.29
CA ARG A 90 10.02 15.88 -1.47
C ARG A 90 11.36 16.51 -1.11
N ASP A 91 11.37 17.35 -0.08
CA ASP A 91 12.57 18.08 0.35
C ASP A 91 13.66 17.09 0.81
N VAL A 92 13.29 16.04 1.54
CA VAL A 92 14.23 15.02 1.99
C VAL A 92 14.85 14.28 0.79
N VAL A 93 14.03 13.86 -0.17
CA VAL A 93 14.51 13.14 -1.36
C VAL A 93 15.43 14.04 -2.19
N GLU A 94 15.07 15.30 -2.40
CA GLU A 94 15.89 16.27 -3.13
C GLU A 94 17.24 16.49 -2.43
N GLU A 95 17.25 16.61 -1.11
CA GLU A 95 18.47 16.77 -0.34
C GLU A 95 19.38 15.53 -0.42
N LEU A 96 18.81 14.33 -0.38
CA LEU A 96 19.55 13.08 -0.55
C LEU A 96 20.20 13.01 -1.95
N HIS A 97 19.45 13.37 -2.99
CA HIS A 97 19.98 13.43 -4.36
C HIS A 97 21.13 14.44 -4.47
N ARG A 98 20.95 15.61 -3.86
CA ARG A 98 21.99 16.66 -3.85
C ARG A 98 23.29 16.16 -3.21
N ARG A 99 23.18 15.28 -2.22
CA ARG A 99 24.34 14.67 -1.54
C ARG A 99 24.90 13.44 -2.26
N GLY A 100 24.33 13.10 -3.42
CA GLY A 100 24.78 11.93 -4.18
C GLY A 100 24.35 10.60 -3.59
N VAL A 101 23.32 10.59 -2.71
CA VAL A 101 22.81 9.37 -2.10
C VAL A 101 21.80 8.72 -3.04
N TYR A 102 21.93 7.43 -3.27
CA TYR A 102 20.98 6.66 -4.04
C TYR A 102 19.68 6.49 -3.24
N VAL A 103 18.54 6.70 -3.89
CA VAL A 103 17.21 6.58 -3.25
C VAL A 103 16.40 5.51 -3.97
N ALA A 104 15.81 4.62 -3.19
CA ALA A 104 14.91 3.58 -3.70
C ALA A 104 13.66 3.50 -2.83
N ILE A 105 12.62 2.91 -3.38
CA ILE A 105 11.35 2.66 -2.68
C ILE A 105 11.08 1.16 -2.75
N VAL A 106 10.72 0.57 -1.60
CA VAL A 106 10.25 -0.81 -1.53
C VAL A 106 8.83 -0.80 -0.98
N SER A 107 7.89 -1.33 -1.76
CA SER A 107 6.48 -1.37 -1.40
C SER A 107 5.91 -2.75 -1.73
N SER A 108 5.10 -3.28 -0.82
CA SER A 108 4.51 -4.62 -0.98
C SER A 108 3.45 -4.70 -2.06
N LEU A 109 2.88 -3.57 -2.50
CA LEU A 109 1.82 -3.53 -3.51
C LEU A 109 2.30 -3.28 -4.92
N ALA A 110 3.59 -3.11 -5.13
CA ALA A 110 4.16 -2.75 -6.43
C ALA A 110 3.78 -3.70 -7.56
N TRP A 111 3.58 -4.98 -7.27
CA TRP A 111 3.26 -5.98 -8.28
C TRP A 111 1.80 -5.96 -8.75
N LEU A 112 0.90 -5.29 -8.03
CA LEU A 112 -0.50 -5.13 -8.44
C LEU A 112 -0.68 -4.00 -9.47
N ILE A 113 0.32 -3.16 -9.58
CA ILE A 113 0.30 -2.00 -10.44
C ILE A 113 1.08 -2.29 -11.71
#